data_833ff60f6c5985a9cf43e6cdae62898b
#
_entry.id   833ff60f6c5985a9cf43e6cdae62898b
#
_cell.length_a   1.000
_cell.length_b   1.000
_cell.length_c   1.000
_cell.angle_alpha   90.00
_cell.angle_beta   90.00
_cell.angle_gamma   90.00
#
_symmetry.space_group_name_H-M   'P 1'
#
loop_
_entity.id
_entity.type
_entity.pdbx_description
1 polymer ?
#
loop_
_entity_poly.entity_id
_entity_poly.type
_entity_poly.pdbx_seq_one_letter_code
_entity_poly.pdbx_strand_id
1 'polypeptide(L)' 'MESTHAPGHTTALHSKHAGLEARLREELSRPAPDAATIQALKKQKLRIKEELSTI' A
#
# COMPACT_ATOMS: atom_id res chain seq x y z
N MET A 1 20.82 9.36 -8.64
CA MET A 1 20.28 9.56 -8.39
C MET A 1 19.81 9.89 -7.38
N GLU A 2 19.66 10.42 -7.02
CA GLU A 2 19.31 10.77 -6.16
C GLU A 2 18.08 10.77 -5.87
N SER A 3 17.37 10.45 -6.34
CA SER A 3 16.04 10.35 -6.14
C SER A 3 15.67 9.73 -4.88
N THR A 4 16.58 9.38 -4.10
CA THR A 4 16.25 8.82 -2.83
C THR A 4 15.92 9.87 -1.83
N HIS A 5 15.88 11.13 -2.21
CA HIS A 5 15.49 12.16 -1.33
C HIS A 5 14.12 11.96 -0.79
N ALA A 6 13.76 12.65 0.25
CA ALA A 6 12.47 12.57 0.87
C ALA A 6 11.32 12.70 -0.12
N PRO A 7 11.36 13.62 -1.08
CA PRO A 7 10.27 13.68 -2.06
C PRO A 7 10.12 12.39 -2.85
N GLY A 8 11.24 11.80 -3.24
CA GLY A 8 11.19 10.54 -3.97
C GLY A 8 10.67 9.42 -3.10
N HIS A 9 11.11 9.38 -1.86
CA HIS A 9 10.67 8.37 -0.93
C HIS A 9 9.16 8.48 -0.67
N THR A 10 8.68 9.70 -0.46
CA THR A 10 7.27 9.92 -0.22
C THR A 10 6.44 9.52 -1.43
N THR A 11 6.91 9.85 -2.62
CA THR A 11 6.21 9.48 -3.84
C THR A 11 6.12 7.96 -3.97
N ALA A 12 7.22 7.27 -3.66
CA ALA A 12 7.23 5.81 -3.73
C ALA A 12 6.24 5.21 -2.74
N LEU A 13 6.15 5.77 -1.53
CA LEU A 13 5.20 5.29 -0.55
C LEU A 13 3.77 5.50 -1.00
N HIS A 14 3.48 6.66 -1.57
CA HIS A 14 2.14 6.92 -2.10
C HIS A 14 1.80 5.96 -3.23
N SER A 15 2.76 5.68 -4.09
CA SER A 15 2.53 4.73 -5.18
C SER A 15 2.25 3.34 -4.65
N LYS A 16 3.00 2.91 -3.66
CA LYS A 16 2.77 1.60 -3.05
C LYS A 16 1.41 1.55 -2.39
N HIS A 17 1.04 2.61 -1.70
CA HIS A 17 -0.25 2.66 -1.04
C HIS A 17 -1.37 2.54 -2.06
N ALA A 18 -1.27 3.28 -3.16
CA ALA A 18 -2.28 3.22 -4.21
C ALA A 18 -2.35 1.83 -4.84
N GLY A 19 -1.20 1.21 -5.04
CA GLY A 19 -1.15 -0.14 -5.59
C GLY A 19 -1.79 -1.16 -4.66
N LEU A 20 -1.55 -1.02 -3.37
CA LEU A 20 -2.15 -1.92 -2.40
C LEU A 20 -3.66 -1.73 -2.33
N GLU A 21 -4.12 -0.50 -2.43
CA GLU A 21 -5.56 -0.24 -2.44
C GLU A 21 -6.22 -0.84 -3.67
N ALA A 22 -5.57 -0.74 -4.81
CA ALA A 22 -6.11 -1.33 -6.04
C ALA A 22 -6.19 -2.84 -5.91
N ARG A 23 -5.15 -3.46 -5.37
CA ARG A 23 -5.15 -4.91 -5.18
C ARG A 23 -6.20 -5.35 -4.17
N LEU A 24 -6.35 -4.58 -3.11
CA LEU A 24 -7.35 -4.89 -2.11
C LEU A 24 -8.76 -4.84 -2.73
N ARG A 25 -9.01 -3.82 -3.54
CA ARG A 25 -10.28 -3.69 -4.22
C ARG A 25 -10.53 -4.88 -5.14
N GLU A 26 -9.47 -5.30 -5.84
CA GLU A 26 -9.55 -6.45 -6.73
C GLU A 26 -9.93 -7.71 -5.96
N GLU A 27 -9.27 -7.93 -4.83
CA GLU A 27 -9.55 -9.11 -4.02
C GLU A 27 -10.97 -9.08 -3.48
N LEU A 28 -11.43 -7.92 -3.07
CA LEU A 28 -12.77 -7.80 -2.51
C LEU A 28 -13.86 -8.00 -3.56
N SER A 29 -13.54 -7.78 -4.84
CA SER A 29 -14.55 -7.97 -5.87
C SER A 29 -14.59 -9.40 -6.40
N ARG A 30 -13.74 -10.28 -5.91
CA ARG A 30 -13.80 -11.68 -6.33
C ARG A 30 -15.00 -12.37 -5.70
N PRO A 31 -15.54 -13.37 -6.40
CA PRO A 31 -16.68 -14.13 -5.83
C PRO A 31 -16.34 -14.77 -4.50
N ALA A 32 -15.09 -15.21 -4.33
CA ALA A 32 -14.65 -15.83 -3.09
C ALA A 32 -13.34 -15.17 -2.66
N PRO A 33 -13.41 -14.02 -1.98
CA PRO A 33 -12.21 -13.32 -1.56
C PRO A 33 -11.39 -14.16 -0.58
N ASP A 34 -10.06 -14.04 -0.71
CA ASP A 34 -9.14 -14.74 0.18
C ASP A 34 -8.91 -13.86 1.40
N ALA A 35 -9.44 -14.28 2.54
CA ALA A 35 -9.35 -13.50 3.76
C ALA A 35 -7.90 -13.28 4.19
N ALA A 36 -7.05 -14.27 4.01
CA ALA A 36 -5.66 -14.12 4.38
C ALA A 36 -4.97 -13.07 3.54
N THR A 37 -5.23 -13.08 2.24
CA THR A 37 -4.65 -12.09 1.34
C THR A 37 -5.16 -10.70 1.68
N ILE A 38 -6.45 -10.59 1.96
CA ILE A 38 -7.05 -9.31 2.31
C ILE A 38 -6.41 -8.75 3.58
N GLN A 39 -6.22 -9.60 4.58
CA GLN A 39 -5.59 -9.15 5.82
C GLN A 39 -4.15 -8.72 5.60
N ALA A 40 -3.42 -9.46 4.77
CA ALA A 40 -2.04 -9.11 4.47
C ALA A 40 -1.97 -7.75 3.76
N LEU A 41 -2.86 -7.52 2.82
CA LEU A 41 -2.89 -6.25 2.10
C LEU A 41 -3.25 -5.09 3.02
N LYS A 42 -4.22 -5.30 3.90
CA LYS A 42 -4.61 -4.27 4.86
C LYS A 42 -3.45 -3.93 5.79
N LYS A 43 -2.72 -4.94 6.22
CA LYS A 43 -1.58 -4.73 7.10
C LYS A 43 -0.50 -3.93 6.41
N GLN A 44 -0.19 -4.26 5.16
CA GLN A 44 0.80 -3.53 4.40
C GLN A 44 0.37 -2.08 4.17
N LYS A 45 -0.90 -1.90 3.88
CA LYS A 45 -1.44 -0.56 3.68
C LYS A 45 -1.29 0.27 4.94
N LEU A 46 -1.58 -0.32 6.09
CA LEU A 46 -1.45 0.38 7.35
C LEU A 46 -0.01 0.76 7.62
N ARG A 47 0.94 -0.13 7.32
CA ARG A 47 2.34 0.15 7.52
C ARG A 47 2.80 1.34 6.71
N ILE A 48 2.40 1.37 5.45
CA ILE A 48 2.78 2.47 4.57
C ILE A 48 2.17 3.77 5.07
N LYS A 49 0.92 3.71 5.51
CA LYS A 49 0.26 4.88 6.06
C LYS A 49 1.00 5.42 7.27
N GLU A 50 1.47 4.51 8.13
CA GLU A 50 2.23 4.91 9.31
C GLU A 50 3.55 5.56 8.91
N GLU A 51 4.20 5.00 7.91
CA GLU A 51 5.45 5.59 7.43
C GLU A 51 5.22 6.97 6.85
N LEU A 52 4.16 7.15 6.12
CA LEU A 52 3.83 8.46 5.58
C LEU A 52 3.54 9.46 6.69
N SER A 53 2.94 9.01 7.77
CA SER A 53 2.65 9.89 8.91
C SER A 53 3.91 10.32 9.62
N THR A 54 4.95 9.53 9.58
CA THR A 54 6.19 9.83 10.28
C THR A 54 7.08 10.76 9.48
N ILE A 55 6.86 10.86 8.22
CA ILE A 55 7.62 11.76 7.37
C ILE A 55 7.10 13.17 7.54
#